data_7570d6ffc921f7c1012f776aa2973bbd
#
_entry.id   7570d6ffc921f7c1012f776aa2973bbd
#
_cell.length_a   1.000
_cell.length_b   1.000
_cell.length_c   1.000
_cell.angle_alpha   90.00
_cell.angle_beta   90.00
_cell.angle_gamma   90.00
#
_symmetry.space_group_name_H-M   'P 1'
#
loop_
_entity.id
_entity.type
_entity.pdbx_description
1 polymer ?
#
loop_
_entity_poly.entity_id
_entity_poly.type
_entity_poly.pdbx_seq_one_letter_code
_entity_poly.pdbx_strand_id
1 'polypeptide(L)'
;MKKIYVAEAMTDGSMPKNGASWLDLGDVYQDTCKLTDADPETTEHKSETSSKKITLVGETETTVELSLMDPDLELLARYFGGSITGETGKRKWVRPRKLPYKEWAVWQMPEEGLFVGCANARIIPKFEITYSAKGICLVPMTIKYQAELQVDEEMTDPTAEA
;
A
#
# COMPACT_ATOMS: atom_id res chain seq x y z
N MET A 1 -9.15 10.22 -4.46
CA MET A 1 -7.82 10.09 -3.79
C MET A 1 -6.90 11.11 -4.40
N LYS A 2 -6.29 11.99 -3.60
CA LYS A 2 -5.37 13.02 -4.11
C LYS A 2 -4.00 12.41 -4.42
N LYS A 3 -3.37 11.81 -3.42
CA LYS A 3 -2.07 11.14 -3.55
C LYS A 3 -1.88 10.04 -2.50
N ILE A 4 -1.02 9.10 -2.82
CA ILE A 4 -0.49 8.13 -1.86
C ILE A 4 1.02 8.25 -1.90
N TYR A 5 1.61 8.41 -0.72
CA TYR A 5 3.06 8.48 -0.55
C TYR A 5 3.57 7.21 0.09
N VAL A 6 4.75 6.79 -0.32
CA VAL A 6 5.46 5.63 0.22
C VAL A 6 6.89 6.00 0.57
N ALA A 7 7.42 5.39 1.62
CA ALA A 7 8.82 5.43 1.97
C ALA A 7 9.29 4.04 2.42
N GLU A 8 10.58 3.80 2.48
CA GLU A 8 11.08 2.56 3.09
C GLU A 8 10.73 2.55 4.58
N ALA A 9 10.19 1.42 5.06
CA ALA A 9 9.84 1.27 6.46
C ALA A 9 11.09 1.38 7.34
N MET A 10 10.95 2.05 8.48
CA MET A 10 12.02 2.17 9.46
C MET A 10 12.20 0.87 10.23
N THR A 11 13.44 0.51 10.53
CA THR A 11 13.78 -0.73 11.26
C THR A 11 13.30 -0.73 12.72
N ASP A 12 13.07 0.45 13.29
CA ASP A 12 12.54 0.62 14.63
C ASP A 12 11.00 0.63 14.70
N GLY A 13 10.33 0.46 13.55
CA GLY A 13 8.86 0.48 13.44
C GLY A 13 8.22 1.86 13.52
N SER A 14 9.00 2.94 13.58
CA SER A 14 8.47 4.30 13.57
C SER A 14 8.09 4.75 12.16
N MET A 15 7.20 5.75 12.07
CA MET A 15 6.89 6.41 10.81
C MET A 15 8.10 7.26 10.36
N PRO A 16 8.54 7.15 9.09
CA PRO A 16 9.60 8.00 8.57
C PRO A 16 9.26 9.49 8.72
N LYS A 17 10.25 10.30 9.04
CA LYS A 17 10.09 11.76 9.12
C LYS A 17 9.76 12.34 7.74
N ASN A 18 9.08 13.49 7.73
CA ASN A 18 8.85 14.23 6.49
C ASN A 18 10.19 14.58 5.81
N GLY A 19 10.19 14.59 4.49
CA GLY A 19 11.35 14.92 3.68
C GLY A 19 11.53 14.04 2.44
N ALA A 20 12.70 14.06 1.87
CA ALA A 20 13.03 13.45 0.57
C ALA A 20 12.93 11.90 0.51
N SER A 21 12.76 11.21 1.63
CA SER A 21 12.56 9.75 1.66
C SER A 21 11.17 9.32 1.20
N TRP A 22 10.21 10.22 1.23
CA TRP A 22 8.85 9.96 0.76
C TRP A 22 8.75 10.13 -0.75
N LEU A 23 8.15 9.15 -1.40
CA LEU A 23 7.97 9.10 -2.84
C LEU A 23 6.48 8.98 -3.16
N ASP A 24 6.06 9.58 -4.26
CA ASP A 24 4.73 9.36 -4.81
C ASP A 24 4.58 7.88 -5.24
N LEU A 25 3.47 7.25 -4.85
CA LEU A 25 3.17 5.86 -5.24
C LEU A 25 3.02 5.72 -6.76
N GLY A 26 2.52 6.75 -7.41
CA GLY A 26 2.17 6.80 -8.83
C GLY A 26 0.71 7.22 -9.05
N ASP A 27 0.31 7.33 -10.30
CA ASP A 27 -1.05 7.74 -10.65
C ASP A 27 -2.06 6.64 -10.37
N VAL A 28 -2.94 6.88 -9.41
CA VAL A 28 -4.00 5.95 -9.02
C VAL A 28 -5.17 6.08 -9.98
N TYR A 29 -5.58 4.96 -10.58
CA TYR A 29 -6.73 4.93 -11.47
C TYR A 29 -8.02 5.28 -10.72
N GLN A 30 -8.89 6.05 -11.36
CA GLN A 30 -10.12 6.57 -10.76
C GLN A 30 -10.96 5.46 -10.13
N ASP A 31 -11.50 5.74 -8.93
CA ASP A 31 -12.44 4.88 -8.19
C ASP A 31 -11.92 3.46 -7.83
N THR A 32 -10.61 3.25 -7.88
CA THR A 32 -10.02 1.94 -7.55
C THR A 32 -9.46 1.85 -6.13
N CYS A 33 -9.19 2.99 -5.48
CA CYS A 33 -8.59 2.99 -4.14
C CYS A 33 -9.63 2.73 -3.05
N LYS A 34 -9.49 1.60 -2.36
CA LYS A 34 -10.35 1.19 -1.26
C LYS A 34 -9.53 0.66 -0.09
N LEU A 35 -9.78 1.20 1.09
CA LEU A 35 -9.26 0.66 2.35
C LEU A 35 -10.36 -0.18 3.00
N THR A 36 -10.03 -1.38 3.43
CA THR A 36 -10.97 -2.31 4.05
C THR A 36 -10.29 -3.06 5.18
N ASP A 37 -10.98 -3.17 6.30
CA ASP A 37 -10.62 -4.06 7.39
C ASP A 37 -11.30 -5.41 7.19
N ALA A 38 -10.55 -6.48 7.40
CA ALA A 38 -11.13 -7.82 7.50
C ALA A 38 -11.79 -8.00 8.87
N ASP A 39 -12.86 -8.76 8.91
CA ASP A 39 -13.48 -9.13 10.18
C ASP A 39 -12.49 -9.97 11.01
N PRO A 40 -12.20 -9.58 12.26
CA PRO A 40 -11.28 -10.33 13.10
C PRO A 40 -11.89 -11.67 13.47
N GLU A 41 -11.03 -12.69 13.62
CA GLU A 41 -11.45 -13.97 14.15
C GLU A 41 -11.98 -13.82 15.57
N THR A 42 -13.13 -14.44 15.86
CA THR A 42 -13.73 -14.45 17.19
C THR A 42 -13.79 -15.86 17.76
N THR A 43 -13.36 -16.01 19.00
CA THR A 43 -13.44 -17.28 19.73
C THR A 43 -14.37 -17.10 20.93
N GLU A 44 -15.38 -17.97 21.03
CA GLU A 44 -16.33 -17.95 22.12
C GLU A 44 -16.05 -19.08 23.11
N HIS A 45 -15.93 -18.74 24.38
CA HIS A 45 -15.86 -19.69 25.49
C HIS A 45 -17.15 -19.60 26.31
N LYS A 46 -17.83 -20.74 26.47
CA LYS A 46 -19.07 -20.83 27.26
C LYS A 46 -18.78 -21.67 28.51
N SER A 47 -19.36 -21.25 29.64
CA SER A 47 -19.36 -22.07 30.87
C SER A 47 -20.38 -23.20 30.77
N GLU A 48 -20.01 -24.39 31.21
CA GLU A 48 -20.96 -25.52 31.33
C GLU A 48 -21.88 -25.42 32.56
N THR A 49 -21.46 -24.64 33.57
CA THR A 49 -22.13 -24.55 34.87
C THR A 49 -22.88 -23.24 35.08
N SER A 50 -22.73 -22.28 34.19
CA SER A 50 -23.38 -20.95 34.28
C SER A 50 -23.68 -20.36 32.89
N SER A 51 -24.45 -19.30 32.85
CA SER A 51 -24.73 -18.57 31.61
C SER A 51 -23.57 -17.68 31.13
N LYS A 52 -22.39 -17.79 31.75
CA LYS A 52 -21.24 -16.94 31.42
C LYS A 52 -20.67 -17.32 30.04
N LYS A 53 -20.52 -16.28 29.20
CA LYS A 53 -19.90 -16.35 27.85
C LYS A 53 -18.77 -15.34 27.79
N ILE A 54 -17.63 -15.74 27.24
CA ILE A 54 -16.49 -14.86 26.96
C ILE A 54 -16.21 -14.94 25.46
N THR A 55 -16.20 -13.80 24.81
CA THR A 55 -15.82 -13.68 23.40
C THR A 55 -14.44 -13.04 23.31
N LEU A 56 -13.48 -13.74 22.73
CA LEU A 56 -12.15 -13.20 22.41
C LEU A 56 -12.15 -12.77 20.96
N VAL A 57 -11.59 -11.59 20.69
CA VAL A 57 -11.48 -10.99 19.36
C VAL A 57 -10.00 -10.99 18.98
N GLY A 58 -9.67 -11.50 17.80
CA GLY A 58 -8.32 -11.52 17.25
C GLY A 58 -7.90 -10.16 16.65
N GLU A 59 -6.77 -10.15 15.98
CA GLU A 59 -6.26 -8.96 15.29
C GLU A 59 -7.07 -8.66 14.03
N THR A 60 -7.21 -7.38 13.70
CA THR A 60 -7.84 -6.92 12.47
C THR A 60 -6.78 -6.72 11.40
N GLU A 61 -6.97 -7.32 10.22
CA GLU A 61 -6.13 -7.06 9.05
C GLU A 61 -6.70 -5.90 8.23
N THR A 62 -5.89 -4.87 8.01
CA THR A 62 -6.24 -3.74 7.13
C THR A 62 -5.56 -3.90 5.78
N THR A 63 -6.34 -3.76 4.72
CA THR A 63 -5.86 -3.89 3.34
C THR A 63 -6.33 -2.71 2.50
N VAL A 64 -5.43 -2.19 1.66
CA VAL A 64 -5.76 -1.19 0.65
C VAL A 64 -5.63 -1.83 -0.72
N GLU A 65 -6.68 -1.74 -1.51
CA GLU A 65 -6.70 -2.16 -2.91
C GLU A 65 -6.75 -0.92 -3.80
N LEU A 66 -5.94 -0.90 -4.83
CA LEU A 66 -5.90 0.16 -5.82
C LEU A 66 -5.30 -0.34 -7.13
N SER A 67 -5.42 0.45 -8.19
CA SER A 67 -4.73 0.20 -9.46
C SER A 67 -3.95 1.43 -9.87
N LEU A 68 -2.67 1.25 -10.24
CA LEU A 68 -1.89 2.29 -10.88
C LEU A 68 -2.19 2.32 -12.38
N MET A 69 -2.26 3.53 -12.91
CA MET A 69 -2.48 3.78 -14.32
C MET A 69 -1.16 4.09 -15.01
N ASP A 70 -0.89 3.40 -16.10
CA ASP A 70 0.23 3.64 -17.02
C ASP A 70 1.59 3.91 -16.33
N PRO A 71 2.06 3.01 -15.45
CA PRO A 71 3.28 3.20 -14.70
C PRO A 71 4.51 3.18 -15.62
N ASP A 72 5.50 3.99 -15.29
CA ASP A 72 6.81 3.97 -15.96
C ASP A 72 7.68 2.77 -15.50
N LEU A 73 8.83 2.58 -16.15
CA LEU A 73 9.72 1.46 -15.85
C LEU A 73 10.35 1.57 -14.44
N GLU A 74 10.56 2.79 -13.95
CA GLU A 74 11.06 3.04 -12.59
C GLU A 74 10.05 2.59 -11.54
N LEU A 75 8.77 2.88 -11.71
CA LEU A 75 7.72 2.41 -10.81
C LEU A 75 7.59 0.89 -10.84
N LEU A 76 7.64 0.27 -12.01
CA LEU A 76 7.63 -1.18 -12.14
C LEU A 76 8.82 -1.82 -11.41
N ALA A 77 10.03 -1.30 -11.61
CA ALA A 77 11.23 -1.80 -10.92
C ALA A 77 11.14 -1.59 -9.40
N ARG A 78 10.55 -0.49 -8.96
CA ARG A 78 10.39 -0.18 -7.52
C ARG A 78 9.52 -1.21 -6.81
N TYR A 79 8.37 -1.58 -7.39
CA TYR A 79 7.40 -2.43 -6.70
C TYR A 79 7.52 -3.92 -7.06
N PHE A 80 7.89 -4.26 -8.28
CA PHE A 80 8.12 -5.65 -8.69
C PHE A 80 9.56 -6.11 -8.47
N GLY A 81 10.51 -5.17 -8.34
CA GLY A 81 11.93 -5.46 -8.41
C GLY A 81 12.41 -5.66 -9.84
N GLY A 82 13.58 -6.25 -9.99
CA GLY A 82 14.19 -6.45 -11.30
C GLY A 82 15.14 -5.33 -11.70
N SER A 83 15.59 -5.37 -12.94
CA SER A 83 16.58 -4.43 -13.48
C SER A 83 16.11 -3.75 -14.74
N ILE A 84 16.48 -2.48 -14.89
CA ILE A 84 16.29 -1.71 -16.12
C ILE A 84 17.64 -1.64 -16.85
N THR A 85 17.65 -2.02 -18.11
CA THR A 85 18.84 -1.98 -18.98
C THR A 85 18.57 -1.19 -20.25
N GLY A 86 19.61 -0.66 -20.88
CA GLY A 86 19.51 0.08 -22.14
C GLY A 86 19.57 1.59 -21.96
N GLU A 87 19.65 2.30 -23.10
CA GLU A 87 19.72 3.76 -23.20
C GLU A 87 18.30 4.38 -23.21
N THR A 88 18.21 5.65 -22.90
CA THR A 88 16.93 6.41 -22.95
C THR A 88 16.22 6.20 -24.27
N GLY A 89 14.93 5.82 -24.21
CA GLY A 89 14.09 5.49 -25.37
C GLY A 89 14.22 4.05 -25.88
N LYS A 90 15.18 3.27 -25.35
CA LYS A 90 15.35 1.84 -25.66
C LYS A 90 15.53 0.98 -24.40
N ARG A 91 15.01 1.45 -23.29
CA ARG A 91 15.12 0.76 -22.01
C ARG A 91 14.27 -0.50 -21.98
N LYS A 92 14.78 -1.51 -21.31
CA LYS A 92 14.09 -2.78 -21.08
C LYS A 92 14.10 -3.08 -19.60
N TRP A 93 12.92 -3.39 -19.06
CA TRP A 93 12.78 -3.92 -17.70
C TRP A 93 12.55 -5.43 -17.74
N VAL A 94 13.20 -6.16 -16.84
CA VAL A 94 13.05 -7.60 -16.67
C VAL A 94 12.44 -7.87 -15.31
N ARG A 95 11.23 -8.42 -15.31
CA ARG A 95 10.51 -8.78 -14.10
C ARG A 95 11.13 -10.02 -13.45
N PRO A 96 11.44 -10.01 -12.14
CA PRO A 96 11.84 -11.21 -11.42
C PRO A 96 10.66 -12.17 -11.25
N ARG A 97 10.93 -13.47 -11.17
CA ARG A 97 9.90 -14.49 -10.95
C ARG A 97 9.29 -14.42 -9.55
N LYS A 98 10.04 -13.93 -8.57
CA LYS A 98 9.62 -13.78 -7.17
C LYS A 98 9.66 -12.32 -6.78
N LEU A 99 8.60 -11.84 -6.15
CA LEU A 99 8.56 -10.50 -5.57
C LEU A 99 9.61 -10.41 -4.46
N PRO A 100 10.54 -9.42 -4.51
CA PRO A 100 11.52 -9.23 -3.45
C PRO A 100 10.81 -8.84 -2.14
N TYR A 101 11.40 -9.23 -1.02
CA TYR A 101 10.91 -8.80 0.29
C TYR A 101 11.29 -7.33 0.51
N LYS A 102 10.28 -6.48 0.63
CA LYS A 102 10.45 -5.06 0.95
C LYS A 102 9.25 -4.56 1.74
N GLU A 103 9.52 -3.81 2.79
CA GLU A 103 8.53 -3.18 3.65
C GLU A 103 8.47 -1.68 3.40
N TRP A 104 7.28 -1.14 3.44
CA TRP A 104 7.00 0.24 3.11
C TRP A 104 6.22 0.94 4.21
N ALA A 105 6.56 2.19 4.50
CA ALA A 105 5.65 3.09 5.17
C ALA A 105 4.73 3.73 4.12
N VAL A 106 3.47 3.94 4.45
CA VAL A 106 2.45 4.43 3.51
C VAL A 106 1.65 5.55 4.15
N TRP A 107 1.40 6.62 3.41
CA TRP A 107 0.42 7.65 3.72
C TRP A 107 -0.55 7.84 2.56
N GLN A 108 -1.84 7.85 2.88
CA GLN A 108 -2.92 8.13 1.93
C GLN A 108 -3.45 9.54 2.18
N MET A 109 -3.39 10.37 1.15
CA MET A 109 -3.93 11.73 1.16
C MET A 109 -5.19 11.78 0.29
N PRO A 110 -6.40 11.74 0.88
CA PRO A 110 -7.63 11.99 0.14
C PRO A 110 -7.74 13.48 -0.25
N GLU A 111 -8.64 13.81 -1.16
CA GLU A 111 -8.96 15.21 -1.46
C GLU A 111 -9.71 15.87 -0.30
N GLU A 112 -10.57 15.10 0.35
CA GLU A 112 -11.33 15.48 1.54
C GLU A 112 -11.36 14.32 2.52
N GLY A 113 -11.34 14.60 3.81
CA GLY A 113 -11.43 13.61 4.88
C GLY A 113 -10.12 13.34 5.60
N LEU A 114 -10.08 12.23 6.31
CA LEU A 114 -8.96 11.86 7.18
C LEU A 114 -7.79 11.29 6.38
N PHE A 115 -6.58 11.67 6.79
CA PHE A 115 -5.34 11.07 6.30
C PHE A 115 -5.09 9.76 7.03
N VAL A 116 -4.75 8.73 6.26
CA VAL A 116 -4.55 7.39 6.81
C VAL A 116 -3.17 6.88 6.44
N GLY A 117 -2.45 6.33 7.40
CA GLY A 117 -1.12 5.81 7.17
C GLY A 117 -0.80 4.58 8.00
N CYS A 118 0.32 3.97 7.64
CA CYS A 118 0.89 2.82 8.33
C CYS A 118 2.41 2.86 8.25
N ALA A 119 3.08 2.65 9.37
CA ALA A 119 4.55 2.65 9.42
C ALA A 119 5.20 1.43 8.76
N ASN A 120 4.46 0.33 8.63
CA ASN A 120 4.93 -0.88 7.97
C ASN A 120 3.81 -1.55 7.18
N ALA A 121 4.03 -1.72 5.89
CA ALA A 121 3.11 -2.36 4.98
C ALA A 121 3.84 -3.17 3.90
N ARG A 122 3.18 -4.18 3.37
CA ARG A 122 3.63 -4.93 2.19
C ARG A 122 2.84 -4.49 0.98
N ILE A 123 3.54 -4.09 -0.08
CA ILE A 123 2.93 -3.79 -1.38
C ILE A 123 3.06 -5.01 -2.27
N ILE A 124 1.94 -5.53 -2.74
CA ILE A 124 1.84 -6.71 -3.60
C ILE A 124 1.25 -6.27 -4.93
N PRO A 125 2.09 -5.95 -5.94
CA PRO A 125 1.63 -5.53 -7.25
C PRO A 125 1.29 -6.74 -8.13
N LYS A 126 0.31 -6.55 -9.01
CA LYS A 126 -0.05 -7.49 -10.07
C LYS A 126 0.00 -6.78 -11.41
N PHE A 127 0.60 -7.40 -12.41
CA PHE A 127 0.70 -6.81 -13.74
C PHE A 127 -0.50 -7.24 -14.59
N GLU A 128 -1.26 -6.27 -15.10
CA GLU A 128 -2.43 -6.52 -15.94
C GLU A 128 -2.47 -5.53 -17.09
N ILE A 129 -2.49 -6.04 -18.32
CA ILE A 129 -2.62 -5.22 -19.52
C ILE A 129 -3.80 -5.74 -20.36
N THR A 130 -4.69 -4.82 -20.72
CA THR A 130 -5.75 -5.07 -21.67
C THR A 130 -5.35 -4.56 -23.05
N TYR A 131 -5.09 -5.48 -23.97
CA TYR A 131 -4.75 -5.14 -25.36
C TYR A 131 -6.01 -4.81 -26.16
N SER A 132 -6.38 -3.54 -26.19
CA SER A 132 -7.46 -3.01 -27.00
C SER A 132 -7.13 -1.60 -27.48
N ALA A 133 -7.84 -1.11 -28.49
CA ALA A 133 -7.64 0.27 -28.98
C ALA A 133 -7.90 1.38 -27.92
N LYS A 134 -8.59 1.02 -26.84
CA LYS A 134 -8.89 1.89 -25.69
C LYS A 134 -8.32 1.36 -24.37
N GLY A 135 -7.56 0.27 -24.42
CA GLY A 135 -6.96 -0.34 -23.24
C GLY A 135 -5.77 0.46 -22.73
N ILE A 136 -5.65 0.53 -21.42
CA ILE A 136 -4.51 1.13 -20.72
C ILE A 136 -3.82 0.05 -19.88
N CYS A 137 -2.53 0.24 -19.63
CA CYS A 137 -1.81 -0.61 -18.69
C CYS A 137 -2.26 -0.28 -17.26
N LEU A 138 -2.76 -1.29 -16.56
CA LEU A 138 -3.08 -1.18 -15.15
C LEU A 138 -2.17 -2.09 -14.34
N VAL A 139 -1.78 -1.61 -13.17
CA VAL A 139 -1.08 -2.41 -12.16
C VAL A 139 -1.92 -2.42 -10.90
N PRO A 140 -2.80 -3.42 -10.75
CA PRO A 140 -3.51 -3.64 -9.51
C PRO A 140 -2.51 -3.88 -8.38
N MET A 141 -2.72 -3.23 -7.25
CA MET A 141 -1.89 -3.37 -6.05
C MET A 141 -2.75 -3.68 -4.86
N THR A 142 -2.24 -4.56 -4.02
CA THR A 142 -2.76 -4.81 -2.68
C THR A 142 -1.71 -4.35 -1.68
N ILE A 143 -2.05 -3.41 -0.83
CA ILE A 143 -1.20 -2.94 0.27
C ILE A 143 -1.74 -3.54 1.55
N LYS A 144 -0.99 -4.46 2.15
CA LYS A 144 -1.33 -5.07 3.45
C LYS A 144 -0.61 -4.34 4.57
N TYR A 145 -1.36 -3.77 5.49
CA TYR A 145 -0.80 -3.12 6.68
C TYR A 145 -0.32 -4.20 7.67
N GLN A 146 0.91 -4.05 8.13
CA GLN A 146 1.56 -4.95 9.09
C GLN A 146 1.82 -4.27 10.44
N ALA A 147 1.51 -2.98 10.56
CA ALA A 147 1.56 -2.20 11.77
C ALA A 147 0.22 -1.51 12.00
N GLU A 148 0.10 -0.81 13.11
CA GLU A 148 -1.12 -0.10 13.49
C GLU A 148 -1.49 0.96 12.45
N LEU A 149 -2.79 1.06 12.16
CA LEU A 149 -3.36 2.11 11.34
C LEU A 149 -3.28 3.44 12.10
N GLN A 150 -2.73 4.45 11.47
CA GLN A 150 -2.65 5.81 11.99
C GLN A 150 -3.60 6.70 11.21
N VAL A 151 -4.32 7.56 11.91
CA VAL A 151 -5.27 8.51 11.31
C VAL A 151 -4.94 9.90 11.81
N ASP A 152 -4.79 10.84 10.87
CA ASP A 152 -4.48 12.24 11.15
C ASP A 152 -5.56 13.15 10.57
N GLU A 153 -5.93 14.21 11.30
CA GLU A 153 -6.88 15.23 10.83
C GLU A 153 -6.21 16.28 9.96
N GLU A 154 -4.97 16.64 10.29
CA GLU A 154 -4.16 17.60 9.56
C GLU A 154 -2.82 16.97 9.19
N MET A 155 -2.61 16.74 7.91
CA MET A 155 -1.32 16.30 7.43
C MET A 155 -0.72 17.31 6.46
N THR A 156 0.49 17.75 6.76
CA THR A 156 1.35 18.42 5.78
C THR A 156 1.83 17.38 4.77
N ASP A 157 2.06 17.80 3.54
CA ASP A 157 2.66 16.94 2.51
C ASP A 157 3.94 16.29 3.07
N PRO A 158 4.02 14.97 3.16
CA PRO A 158 5.17 14.30 3.78
C PRO A 158 6.48 14.52 3.01
N THR A 159 6.41 14.97 1.76
CA THR A 159 7.59 15.34 0.96
C THR A 159 8.11 16.74 1.28
N ALA A 160 7.31 17.58 1.96
CA ALA A 160 7.75 18.90 2.39
C ALA A 160 8.81 18.76 3.50
N GLU A 161 9.91 19.49 3.36
CA GLU A 161 10.88 19.61 4.44
C GLU A 161 10.24 20.38 5.62
N ALA A 162 10.52 19.90 6.83
CA ALA A 162 10.06 20.53 8.06
C ALA A 162 10.79 21.85 8.34
#